data_389aca3ab47938069af0c2797edf5b6a
#
_entry.id   389aca3ab47938069af0c2797edf5b6a
#
_cell.length_a   1.000
_cell.length_b   1.000
_cell.length_c   1.000
_cell.angle_alpha   90.00
_cell.angle_beta   90.00
_cell.angle_gamma   90.00
#
_symmetry.space_group_name_H-M   'P 1'
#
loop_
_entity.id
_entity.type
_entity.pdbx_description
1 polymer ?
#
loop_
_entity_poly.entity_id
_entity_poly.type
_entity_poly.pdbx_seq_one_letter_code
_entity_poly.pdbx_strand_id
1 'polypeptide(L)'
;MKLVKQFLVILVEVFFRIYFSIFGKPKVSKDLAKAVDLYQGGGFSSLFKLIRVWDAPYQEIEKLVPKIGEIIDLGSGDGLMANYLGLASSNRKVFGIELNKSRLIESNKGLSNVQFKIGDILKQKFEKIDAILLIHVFHHLPSYDAQIKILEACKKNLNKNGKLIVAEIIQKPFLKYLFTYLTDTLILPIVFNNKLIDTKIHYRGDKDWKKLFKNYGFKVKTTYPHKGRPFSHVLYECSLLK
;
A
#
# COMPACT_ATOMS: atom_id res chain seq x y z
N MET A 1 -15.24 14.16 -18.29
CA MET A 1 -14.69 13.47 -17.11
C MET A 1 -15.51 12.29 -16.63
N LYS A 2 -16.78 12.48 -16.18
CA LYS A 2 -17.62 11.40 -15.65
C LYS A 2 -17.79 10.22 -16.62
N LEU A 3 -18.10 10.49 -17.89
CA LEU A 3 -18.23 9.47 -18.95
C LEU A 3 -16.91 8.72 -19.21
N VAL A 4 -15.78 9.44 -19.28
CA VAL A 4 -14.45 8.83 -19.48
C VAL A 4 -14.10 7.91 -18.32
N LYS A 5 -14.37 8.34 -17.09
CA LYS A 5 -14.18 7.51 -15.89
C LYS A 5 -15.04 6.25 -15.94
N GLN A 6 -16.33 6.39 -16.23
CA GLN A 6 -17.24 5.25 -16.33
C GLN A 6 -16.79 4.25 -17.40
N PHE A 7 -16.44 4.74 -18.58
CA PHE A 7 -15.94 3.92 -19.68
C PHE A 7 -14.65 3.16 -19.27
N LEU A 8 -13.68 3.85 -18.67
CA LEU A 8 -12.43 3.25 -18.22
C LEU A 8 -12.66 2.19 -17.14
N VAL A 9 -13.53 2.47 -16.16
CA VAL A 9 -13.89 1.51 -15.10
C VAL A 9 -14.51 0.25 -15.70
N ILE A 10 -15.44 0.39 -16.64
CA ILE A 10 -16.07 -0.75 -17.32
C ILE A 10 -15.03 -1.56 -18.10
N LEU A 11 -14.13 -0.87 -18.83
CA LEU A 11 -13.08 -1.53 -19.61
C LEU A 11 -12.12 -2.34 -18.72
N VAL A 12 -11.67 -1.75 -17.61
CA VAL A 12 -10.84 -2.44 -16.62
C VAL A 12 -11.59 -3.62 -15.99
N GLU A 13 -12.87 -3.43 -15.66
CA GLU A 13 -13.71 -4.48 -15.08
C GLU A 13 -13.88 -5.66 -16.03
N VAL A 14 -14.24 -5.42 -17.29
CA VAL A 14 -14.39 -6.46 -18.31
C VAL A 14 -13.07 -7.20 -18.53
N PHE A 15 -11.96 -6.45 -18.70
CA PHE A 15 -10.63 -7.04 -18.89
C PHE A 15 -10.27 -8.00 -17.74
N PHE A 16 -10.37 -7.55 -16.48
CA PHE A 16 -9.98 -8.40 -15.34
C PHE A 16 -10.96 -9.53 -15.06
N ARG A 17 -12.25 -9.37 -15.35
CA ARG A 17 -13.22 -10.50 -15.28
C ARG A 17 -12.84 -11.59 -16.29
N ILE A 18 -12.52 -11.25 -17.52
CA ILE A 18 -12.04 -12.19 -18.54
C ILE A 18 -10.69 -12.78 -18.12
N TYR A 19 -9.74 -11.95 -17.69
CA TYR A 19 -8.42 -12.40 -17.24
C TYR A 19 -8.54 -13.45 -16.12
N PHE A 20 -9.30 -13.16 -15.06
CA PHE A 20 -9.47 -14.09 -13.95
C PHE A 20 -10.34 -15.31 -14.27
N SER A 21 -11.18 -15.26 -15.30
CA SER A 21 -11.90 -16.44 -15.78
C SER A 21 -10.98 -17.42 -16.52
N ILE A 22 -9.97 -16.90 -17.24
CA ILE A 22 -9.02 -17.70 -18.01
C ILE A 22 -7.88 -18.22 -17.10
N PHE A 23 -7.26 -17.34 -16.33
CA PHE A 23 -6.04 -17.63 -15.56
C PHE A 23 -6.30 -17.97 -14.08
N GLY A 24 -7.56 -17.86 -13.64
CA GLY A 24 -7.96 -18.03 -12.25
C GLY A 24 -7.67 -16.82 -11.38
N LYS A 25 -8.34 -16.77 -10.22
CA LYS A 25 -8.09 -15.74 -9.20
C LYS A 25 -6.72 -15.96 -8.54
N PRO A 26 -6.08 -14.90 -8.00
CA PRO A 26 -4.82 -15.04 -7.28
C PRO A 26 -4.94 -16.02 -6.11
N LYS A 27 -4.00 -16.94 -6.01
CA LYS A 27 -3.92 -17.87 -4.87
C LYS A 27 -3.35 -17.12 -3.67
N VAL A 28 -4.13 -17.05 -2.60
CA VAL A 28 -3.79 -16.29 -1.39
C VAL A 28 -4.01 -17.11 -0.13
N SER A 29 -3.44 -16.67 1.00
CA SER A 29 -3.69 -17.26 2.31
C SER A 29 -5.17 -17.13 2.72
N LYS A 30 -5.63 -18.00 3.62
CA LYS A 30 -7.02 -17.95 4.14
C LYS A 30 -7.37 -16.56 4.69
N ASP A 31 -6.47 -15.93 5.44
CA ASP A 31 -6.74 -14.64 6.07
C ASP A 31 -6.77 -13.50 5.06
N LEU A 32 -5.94 -13.55 4.00
CA LEU A 32 -6.03 -12.58 2.92
C LEU A 32 -7.31 -12.77 2.09
N ALA A 33 -7.74 -14.02 1.86
CA ALA A 33 -9.01 -14.31 1.21
C ALA A 33 -10.18 -13.74 2.03
N LYS A 34 -10.23 -13.99 3.36
CA LYS A 34 -11.22 -13.41 4.27
C LYS A 34 -11.18 -11.87 4.24
N ALA A 35 -9.98 -11.25 4.20
CA ALA A 35 -9.87 -9.80 4.11
C ALA A 35 -10.50 -9.26 2.82
N VAL A 36 -10.29 -9.93 1.67
CA VAL A 36 -10.94 -9.58 0.40
C VAL A 36 -12.47 -9.76 0.49
N ASP A 37 -12.91 -10.83 1.14
CA ASP A 37 -14.34 -11.14 1.29
C ASP A 37 -15.10 -10.09 2.12
N LEU A 38 -14.43 -9.36 3.02
CA LEU A 38 -15.04 -8.22 3.73
C LEU A 38 -15.50 -7.08 2.78
N TYR A 39 -15.00 -7.05 1.55
CA TYR A 39 -15.35 -6.04 0.54
C TYR A 39 -16.33 -6.56 -0.52
N GLN A 40 -17.02 -7.67 -0.23
CA GLN A 40 -18.06 -8.20 -1.10
C GLN A 40 -19.28 -7.28 -1.06
N GLY A 41 -19.65 -6.78 -2.20
CA GLY A 41 -20.81 -5.91 -2.43
C GLY A 41 -21.10 -5.76 -3.91
N GLY A 42 -20.31 -6.46 -4.73
CA GLY A 42 -20.40 -6.40 -6.19
C GLY A 42 -19.70 -5.18 -6.80
N GLY A 43 -19.64 -5.15 -8.13
CA GLY A 43 -19.09 -4.04 -8.90
C GLY A 43 -17.57 -3.92 -8.84
N PHE A 44 -17.11 -2.76 -9.28
CA PHE A 44 -15.68 -2.45 -9.45
C PHE A 44 -14.89 -2.49 -8.14
N SER A 45 -15.48 -2.09 -7.01
CA SER A 45 -14.78 -2.08 -5.72
C SER A 45 -14.27 -3.46 -5.31
N SER A 46 -15.12 -4.49 -5.40
CA SER A 46 -14.72 -5.87 -5.07
C SER A 46 -13.67 -6.41 -6.03
N LEU A 47 -13.82 -6.15 -7.33
CA LEU A 47 -12.85 -6.53 -8.35
C LEU A 47 -11.51 -5.83 -8.11
N PHE A 48 -11.53 -4.55 -7.74
CA PHE A 48 -10.32 -3.79 -7.47
C PHE A 48 -9.52 -4.39 -6.32
N LYS A 49 -10.16 -4.94 -5.28
CA LYS A 49 -9.45 -5.67 -4.21
C LYS A 49 -8.73 -6.90 -4.75
N LEU A 50 -9.35 -7.67 -5.64
CA LEU A 50 -8.69 -8.81 -6.30
C LEU A 50 -7.50 -8.36 -7.15
N ILE A 51 -7.64 -7.27 -7.90
CA ILE A 51 -6.55 -6.68 -8.68
C ILE A 51 -5.40 -6.28 -7.76
N ARG A 52 -5.68 -5.60 -6.65
CA ARG A 52 -4.67 -5.20 -5.66
C ARG A 52 -3.95 -6.39 -5.04
N VAL A 53 -4.67 -7.46 -4.72
CA VAL A 53 -4.07 -8.69 -4.17
C VAL A 53 -3.25 -9.44 -5.21
N TRP A 54 -3.66 -9.42 -6.48
CA TRP A 54 -2.89 -9.98 -7.58
C TRP A 54 -1.58 -9.21 -7.83
N ASP A 55 -1.64 -7.89 -7.72
CA ASP A 55 -0.51 -7.01 -7.99
C ASP A 55 0.43 -6.86 -6.77
N ALA A 56 -0.08 -6.36 -5.64
CA ALA A 56 0.75 -5.95 -4.51
C ALA A 56 1.18 -7.12 -3.60
N PRO A 57 2.35 -7.03 -2.94
CA PRO A 57 2.94 -8.13 -2.16
C PRO A 57 2.36 -8.24 -0.74
N TYR A 58 1.05 -8.35 -0.61
CA TYR A 58 0.35 -8.35 0.69
C TYR A 58 0.84 -9.44 1.65
N GLN A 59 1.04 -10.66 1.14
CA GLN A 59 1.47 -11.79 1.98
C GLN A 59 2.94 -11.67 2.40
N GLU A 60 3.77 -11.11 1.54
CA GLU A 60 5.17 -10.83 1.85
C GLU A 60 5.30 -9.73 2.90
N ILE A 61 4.47 -8.70 2.81
CA ILE A 61 4.40 -7.62 3.82
C ILE A 61 3.95 -8.19 5.16
N GLU A 62 2.87 -8.97 5.19
CA GLU A 62 2.31 -9.55 6.41
C GLU A 62 3.34 -10.36 7.19
N LYS A 63 4.19 -11.13 6.50
CA LYS A 63 5.26 -11.94 7.12
C LYS A 63 6.34 -11.10 7.82
N LEU A 64 6.50 -9.83 7.46
CA LEU A 64 7.46 -8.92 8.07
C LEU A 64 6.90 -8.21 9.30
N VAL A 65 5.57 -8.10 9.39
CA VAL A 65 4.86 -7.41 10.49
C VAL A 65 4.84 -8.30 11.73
N PRO A 66 5.21 -7.79 12.92
CA PRO A 66 5.07 -8.54 14.18
C PRO A 66 3.66 -9.10 14.35
N LYS A 67 3.53 -10.27 14.98
CA LYS A 67 2.23 -10.91 15.26
C LYS A 67 1.50 -10.28 16.45
N ILE A 68 2.19 -9.49 17.25
CA ILE A 68 1.68 -8.82 18.46
C ILE A 68 2.16 -7.37 18.43
N GLY A 69 1.36 -6.45 18.96
CA GLY A 69 1.74 -5.06 19.13
C GLY A 69 0.93 -4.07 18.31
N GLU A 70 1.35 -2.83 18.32
CA GLU A 70 0.68 -1.72 17.65
C GLU A 70 1.29 -1.48 16.27
N ILE A 71 0.44 -1.52 15.26
CA ILE A 71 0.81 -1.42 13.85
C ILE A 71 0.09 -0.19 13.26
N ILE A 72 0.81 0.62 12.52
CA ILE A 72 0.21 1.75 11.80
C ILE A 72 0.44 1.63 10.29
N ASP A 73 -0.64 1.76 9.53
CA ASP A 73 -0.65 1.77 8.06
C ASP A 73 -0.88 3.22 7.58
N LEU A 74 0.20 3.87 7.18
CA LEU A 74 0.19 5.27 6.74
C LEU A 74 -0.16 5.35 5.26
N GLY A 75 -1.29 5.99 4.94
CA GLY A 75 -1.88 5.98 3.60
C GLY A 75 -2.63 4.68 3.33
N SER A 76 -3.43 4.23 4.30
CA SER A 76 -4.08 2.91 4.30
C SER A 76 -5.10 2.69 3.18
N GLY A 77 -5.45 3.74 2.45
CA GLY A 77 -6.40 3.68 1.35
C GLY A 77 -7.77 3.21 1.81
N ASP A 78 -8.26 2.16 1.16
CA ASP A 78 -9.52 1.50 1.49
C ASP A 78 -9.39 0.43 2.60
N GLY A 79 -8.24 0.39 3.28
CA GLY A 79 -8.01 -0.40 4.49
C GLY A 79 -7.78 -1.90 4.27
N LEU A 80 -7.59 -2.37 3.03
CA LEU A 80 -7.42 -3.81 2.77
C LEU A 80 -6.23 -4.40 3.52
N MET A 81 -5.07 -3.71 3.54
CA MET A 81 -3.89 -4.21 4.27
C MET A 81 -4.11 -4.22 5.77
N ALA A 82 -4.65 -3.14 6.33
CA ALA A 82 -4.93 -3.05 7.77
C ALA A 82 -5.91 -4.12 8.22
N ASN A 83 -7.00 -4.35 7.50
CA ASN A 83 -7.96 -5.42 7.80
C ASN A 83 -7.32 -6.82 7.66
N TYR A 84 -6.49 -7.04 6.65
CA TYR A 84 -5.75 -8.29 6.51
C TYR A 84 -4.83 -8.55 7.70
N LEU A 85 -4.09 -7.55 8.16
CA LEU A 85 -3.22 -7.65 9.33
C LEU A 85 -4.00 -7.97 10.61
N GLY A 86 -5.17 -7.35 10.78
CA GLY A 86 -6.06 -7.60 11.92
C GLY A 86 -6.63 -9.03 11.91
N LEU A 87 -7.02 -9.55 10.76
CA LEU A 87 -7.48 -10.94 10.59
C LEU A 87 -6.36 -11.97 10.79
N ALA A 88 -5.15 -11.66 10.32
CA ALA A 88 -4.01 -12.56 10.42
C ALA A 88 -3.46 -12.71 11.84
N SER A 89 -3.78 -11.78 12.75
CA SER A 89 -3.51 -11.91 14.18
C SER A 89 -4.40 -10.98 15.02
N SER A 90 -5.20 -11.55 15.90
CA SER A 90 -6.03 -10.82 16.88
C SER A 90 -5.22 -10.07 17.94
N ASN A 91 -3.95 -10.42 18.12
CA ASN A 91 -3.04 -9.76 19.06
C ASN A 91 -2.40 -8.49 18.51
N ARG A 92 -2.67 -8.12 17.26
CA ARG A 92 -2.31 -6.83 16.67
C ARG A 92 -3.38 -5.80 16.97
N LYS A 93 -2.98 -4.58 17.28
CA LYS A 93 -3.83 -3.38 17.20
C LYS A 93 -3.40 -2.62 15.95
N VAL A 94 -4.25 -2.54 14.96
CA VAL A 94 -3.91 -1.93 13.66
C VAL A 94 -4.62 -0.61 13.49
N PHE A 95 -3.87 0.43 13.13
CA PHE A 95 -4.37 1.77 12.88
C PHE A 95 -4.11 2.16 11.43
N GLY A 96 -5.15 2.44 10.67
CA GLY A 96 -5.05 2.98 9.31
C GLY A 96 -5.25 4.50 9.30
N ILE A 97 -4.36 5.23 8.63
CA ILE A 97 -4.51 6.68 8.40
C ILE A 97 -4.62 6.93 6.90
N GLU A 98 -5.69 7.62 6.50
CA GLU A 98 -5.94 7.93 5.09
C GLU A 98 -6.43 9.38 4.95
N LEU A 99 -5.90 10.09 3.94
CA LEU A 99 -6.26 11.47 3.66
C LEU A 99 -7.63 11.58 2.96
N ASN A 100 -7.93 10.64 2.09
CA ASN A 100 -9.13 10.65 1.26
C ASN A 100 -10.31 10.03 2.01
N LYS A 101 -11.26 10.90 2.43
CA LYS A 101 -12.47 10.48 3.14
C LYS A 101 -13.28 9.42 2.39
N SER A 102 -13.39 9.51 1.06
CA SER A 102 -14.20 8.56 0.28
C SER A 102 -13.60 7.15 0.29
N ARG A 103 -12.28 7.01 0.35
CA ARG A 103 -11.61 5.71 0.49
C ARG A 103 -11.80 5.13 1.89
N LEU A 104 -11.79 5.98 2.90
CA LEU A 104 -11.93 5.57 4.30
C LEU A 104 -13.32 5.03 4.65
N ILE A 105 -14.38 5.48 3.96
CA ILE A 105 -15.76 5.01 4.20
C ILE A 105 -15.87 3.48 4.06
N GLU A 106 -15.14 2.90 3.11
CA GLU A 106 -15.16 1.45 2.88
C GLU A 106 -14.19 0.67 3.78
N SER A 107 -13.31 1.34 4.53
CA SER A 107 -12.22 0.68 5.24
C SER A 107 -12.67 0.00 6.54
N ASN A 108 -13.61 0.58 7.28
CA ASN A 108 -14.08 0.01 8.54
C ASN A 108 -14.97 -1.22 8.28
N LYS A 109 -14.47 -2.39 8.65
CA LYS A 109 -15.15 -3.70 8.48
C LYS A 109 -15.58 -4.30 9.81
N GLY A 110 -15.62 -3.52 10.90
CA GLY A 110 -16.10 -3.97 12.22
C GLY A 110 -15.12 -4.88 12.97
N LEU A 111 -13.86 -4.96 12.55
CA LEU A 111 -12.85 -5.71 13.30
C LEU A 111 -12.47 -4.93 14.57
N SER A 112 -12.60 -5.56 15.74
CA SER A 112 -12.38 -4.90 17.05
C SER A 112 -10.94 -4.42 17.26
N ASN A 113 -9.98 -5.02 16.56
CA ASN A 113 -8.56 -4.72 16.65
C ASN A 113 -8.04 -3.86 15.49
N VAL A 114 -8.94 -3.32 14.64
CA VAL A 114 -8.58 -2.44 13.52
C VAL A 114 -9.36 -1.14 13.61
N GLN A 115 -8.65 -0.01 13.55
CA GLN A 115 -9.24 1.32 13.60
C GLN A 115 -8.74 2.18 12.44
N PHE A 116 -9.58 3.10 11.98
CA PHE A 116 -9.23 4.01 10.89
C PHE A 116 -9.48 5.45 11.27
N LYS A 117 -8.60 6.34 10.80
CA LYS A 117 -8.68 7.78 11.04
C LYS A 117 -8.41 8.55 9.74
N ILE A 118 -9.24 9.57 9.48
CA ILE A 118 -8.93 10.57 8.45
C ILE A 118 -7.76 11.42 8.93
N GLY A 119 -6.75 11.57 8.09
CA GLY A 119 -5.62 12.42 8.43
C GLY A 119 -4.56 12.53 7.36
N ASP A 120 -3.87 13.66 7.38
CA ASP A 120 -2.67 13.89 6.61
C ASP A 120 -1.48 13.29 7.37
N ILE A 121 -0.83 12.28 6.80
CA ILE A 121 0.29 11.58 7.45
C ILE A 121 1.48 12.51 7.77
N LEU A 122 1.62 13.62 7.03
CA LEU A 122 2.65 14.65 7.28
C LEU A 122 2.38 15.48 8.54
N LYS A 123 1.15 15.45 9.06
CA LYS A 123 0.69 16.23 10.23
C LYS A 123 0.30 15.35 11.41
N GLN A 124 0.18 14.03 11.21
CA GLN A 124 -0.23 13.13 12.28
C GLN A 124 0.87 12.95 13.30
N LYS A 125 0.46 12.98 14.57
CA LYS A 125 1.29 12.52 15.67
C LYS A 125 0.87 11.10 16.01
N PHE A 126 1.82 10.22 16.13
CA PHE A 126 1.66 8.87 16.65
C PHE A 126 2.82 8.59 17.61
N GLU A 127 2.53 7.77 18.60
CA GLU A 127 3.50 7.44 19.64
C GLU A 127 4.29 6.18 19.24
N LYS A 128 5.00 5.59 20.16
CA LYS A 128 5.85 4.44 19.93
C LYS A 128 5.08 3.24 19.33
N ILE A 129 5.44 2.85 18.11
CA ILE A 129 4.77 1.85 17.28
C ILE A 129 5.71 0.69 17.00
N ASP A 130 5.20 -0.55 16.99
CA ASP A 130 5.98 -1.77 16.74
C ASP A 130 6.20 -2.02 15.25
N ALA A 131 5.28 -1.61 14.39
CA ALA A 131 5.52 -1.58 12.95
C ALA A 131 4.78 -0.42 12.27
N ILE A 132 5.49 0.26 11.38
CA ILE A 132 4.95 1.32 10.52
C ILE A 132 5.01 0.83 9.09
N LEU A 133 3.87 0.93 8.37
CA LEU A 133 3.77 0.56 6.97
C LEU A 133 3.58 1.79 6.11
N LEU A 134 4.25 1.80 4.95
CA LEU A 134 4.08 2.75 3.85
C LEU A 134 4.06 1.95 2.54
N ILE A 135 2.86 1.67 2.04
CA ILE A 135 2.66 0.76 0.90
C ILE A 135 2.19 1.56 -0.30
N HIS A 136 3.09 1.82 -1.25
CA HIS A 136 2.85 2.67 -2.42
C HIS A 136 2.37 4.08 -2.02
N VAL A 137 3.05 4.69 -1.06
CA VAL A 137 2.69 6.01 -0.50
C VAL A 137 3.75 7.05 -0.78
N PHE A 138 5.02 6.71 -0.62
CA PHE A 138 6.10 7.70 -0.70
C PHE A 138 6.13 8.43 -2.04
N HIS A 139 5.94 7.72 -3.15
CA HIS A 139 5.97 8.35 -4.48
C HIS A 139 4.77 9.27 -4.76
N HIS A 140 3.69 9.16 -3.98
CA HIS A 140 2.54 10.07 -4.05
C HIS A 140 2.66 11.29 -3.13
N LEU A 141 3.68 11.37 -2.29
CA LEU A 141 3.90 12.54 -1.46
C LEU A 141 4.25 13.78 -2.32
N PRO A 142 3.91 14.99 -1.85
CA PRO A 142 3.97 16.20 -2.69
C PRO A 142 5.39 16.61 -3.09
N SER A 143 6.42 16.09 -2.41
CA SER A 143 7.83 16.37 -2.72
C SER A 143 8.78 15.34 -2.11
N TYR A 144 10.03 15.35 -2.54
CA TYR A 144 11.11 14.58 -1.92
C TYR A 144 11.38 15.01 -0.46
N ASP A 145 11.15 16.27 -0.11
CA ASP A 145 11.28 16.74 1.28
C ASP A 145 10.14 16.19 2.15
N ALA A 146 8.93 16.03 1.59
CA ALA A 146 7.84 15.37 2.30
C ALA A 146 8.15 13.90 2.60
N GLN A 147 8.85 13.20 1.69
CA GLN A 147 9.34 11.83 1.94
C GLN A 147 10.33 11.80 3.11
N ILE A 148 11.23 12.79 3.20
CA ILE A 148 12.17 12.92 4.30
C ILE A 148 11.45 13.16 5.62
N LYS A 149 10.53 14.11 5.68
CA LYS A 149 9.73 14.42 6.88
C LYS A 149 8.99 13.20 7.44
N ILE A 150 8.37 12.41 6.57
CA ILE A 150 7.71 11.16 7.00
C ILE A 150 8.72 10.15 7.52
N LEU A 151 9.86 10.00 6.87
CA LEU A 151 10.91 9.08 7.32
C LEU A 151 11.45 9.46 8.71
N GLU A 152 11.65 10.74 8.97
CA GLU A 152 12.05 11.27 10.29
C GLU A 152 10.95 10.99 11.34
N ALA A 153 9.69 11.22 11.00
CA ALA A 153 8.57 10.91 11.87
C ALA A 153 8.50 9.41 12.19
N CYS A 154 8.69 8.54 11.19
CA CYS A 154 8.76 7.10 11.39
C CYS A 154 9.91 6.71 12.33
N LYS A 155 11.11 7.25 12.11
CA LYS A 155 12.28 7.00 12.98
C LYS A 155 12.00 7.39 14.43
N LYS A 156 11.44 8.57 14.65
CA LYS A 156 11.14 9.12 15.99
C LYS A 156 10.16 8.27 16.77
N ASN A 157 9.14 7.72 16.06
CA ASN A 157 8.00 7.08 16.70
C ASN A 157 8.05 5.54 16.65
N LEU A 158 9.08 4.97 16.04
CA LEU A 158 9.29 3.53 16.03
C LEU A 158 9.84 3.05 17.36
N ASN A 159 9.32 1.95 17.90
CA ASN A 159 9.88 1.27 19.05
C ASN A 159 11.30 0.79 18.76
N LYS A 160 12.11 0.58 19.81
CA LYS A 160 13.53 0.18 19.69
C LYS A 160 13.75 -1.05 18.82
N ASN A 161 12.83 -2.02 18.88
CA ASN A 161 12.84 -3.24 18.06
C ASN A 161 11.78 -3.20 16.96
N GLY A 162 11.18 -2.04 16.74
CA GLY A 162 10.12 -1.86 15.75
C GLY A 162 10.66 -1.90 14.32
N LYS A 163 9.74 -2.04 13.37
CA LYS A 163 10.05 -2.15 11.94
C LYS A 163 9.32 -1.10 11.13
N LEU A 164 10.04 -0.44 10.25
CA LEU A 164 9.46 0.32 9.15
C LEU A 164 9.45 -0.57 7.90
N ILE A 165 8.26 -0.82 7.36
CA ILE A 165 8.05 -1.67 6.19
C ILE A 165 7.55 -0.79 5.05
N VAL A 166 8.33 -0.74 3.98
CA VAL A 166 8.05 0.10 2.82
C VAL A 166 7.94 -0.76 1.58
N ALA A 167 6.80 -0.69 0.90
CA ALA A 167 6.62 -1.26 -0.42
C ALA A 167 6.55 -0.13 -1.44
N GLU A 168 7.45 -0.17 -2.43
CA GLU A 168 7.55 0.85 -3.46
C GLU A 168 7.78 0.27 -4.85
N ILE A 169 7.69 1.13 -5.83
CA ILE A 169 7.96 0.84 -7.24
C ILE A 169 9.38 1.28 -7.57
N ILE A 170 10.09 0.44 -8.31
CA ILE A 170 11.44 0.74 -8.81
C ILE A 170 11.51 0.64 -10.34
N GLN A 171 12.54 1.26 -10.91
CA GLN A 171 12.70 1.38 -12.36
C GLN A 171 13.07 0.07 -13.09
N LYS A 172 13.28 -1.02 -12.36
CA LYS A 172 13.62 -2.34 -12.95
C LYS A 172 12.69 -3.43 -12.41
N PRO A 173 12.23 -4.35 -13.25
CA PRO A 173 12.43 -4.43 -14.73
C PRO A 173 11.71 -3.29 -15.46
N PHE A 174 12.32 -2.73 -16.49
CA PHE A 174 11.85 -1.52 -17.16
C PHE A 174 10.40 -1.61 -17.69
N LEU A 175 10.03 -2.70 -18.34
CA LEU A 175 8.67 -2.87 -18.88
C LEU A 175 7.60 -2.86 -17.76
N LYS A 176 7.89 -3.48 -16.61
CA LYS A 176 6.98 -3.45 -15.45
C LYS A 176 6.90 -2.05 -14.86
N TYR A 177 8.02 -1.35 -14.79
CA TYR A 177 8.05 0.04 -14.36
C TYR A 177 7.24 0.94 -15.30
N LEU A 178 7.43 0.81 -16.61
CA LEU A 178 6.67 1.58 -17.60
C LEU A 178 5.17 1.34 -17.46
N PHE A 179 4.76 0.08 -17.29
CA PHE A 179 3.36 -0.27 -17.07
C PHE A 179 2.81 0.37 -15.77
N THR A 180 3.58 0.30 -14.68
CA THR A 180 3.21 0.95 -13.42
C THR A 180 3.10 2.46 -13.59
N TYR A 181 4.10 3.09 -14.21
CA TYR A 181 4.12 4.54 -14.44
C TYR A 181 2.89 5.02 -15.23
N LEU A 182 2.53 4.31 -16.29
CA LEU A 182 1.33 4.62 -17.06
C LEU A 182 0.05 4.41 -16.24
N THR A 183 0.00 3.39 -15.41
CA THR A 183 -1.13 3.16 -14.51
C THR A 183 -1.28 4.30 -13.50
N ASP A 184 -0.19 4.70 -12.83
CA ASP A 184 -0.21 5.73 -11.80
C ASP A 184 -0.44 7.13 -12.38
N THR A 185 0.04 7.39 -13.60
CA THR A 185 -0.10 8.72 -14.23
C THR A 185 -1.40 8.93 -14.99
N LEU A 186 -2.00 7.88 -15.55
CA LEU A 186 -3.18 7.98 -16.40
C LEU A 186 -4.41 7.29 -15.80
N ILE A 187 -4.28 6.03 -15.35
CA ILE A 187 -5.45 5.23 -14.95
C ILE A 187 -5.95 5.64 -13.56
N LEU A 188 -5.08 5.62 -12.56
CA LEU A 188 -5.47 5.89 -11.18
C LEU A 188 -6.00 7.32 -10.96
N PRO A 189 -5.43 8.38 -11.57
CA PRO A 189 -5.98 9.73 -11.45
C PRO A 189 -7.40 9.86 -11.99
N ILE A 190 -7.72 9.19 -13.10
CA ILE A 190 -9.07 9.21 -13.66
C ILE A 190 -10.03 8.43 -12.74
N VAL A 191 -9.62 7.25 -12.29
CA VAL A 191 -10.49 6.36 -11.49
C VAL A 191 -10.77 6.92 -10.10
N PHE A 192 -9.74 7.44 -9.41
CA PHE A 192 -9.85 7.82 -8.00
C PHE A 192 -9.91 9.33 -7.75
N ASN A 193 -9.22 10.13 -8.55
CA ASN A 193 -9.03 11.56 -8.27
C ASN A 193 -9.84 12.49 -9.18
N ASN A 194 -10.57 11.96 -10.17
CA ASN A 194 -11.25 12.70 -11.21
C ASN A 194 -10.32 13.68 -11.96
N LYS A 195 -9.06 13.31 -12.14
CA LYS A 195 -8.05 14.05 -12.92
C LYS A 195 -7.69 13.25 -14.16
N LEU A 196 -7.36 13.90 -15.28
CA LEU A 196 -6.94 13.20 -16.50
C LEU A 196 -5.51 12.66 -16.39
N ILE A 197 -4.63 13.41 -15.76
CA ILE A 197 -3.21 13.05 -15.61
C ILE A 197 -2.74 13.51 -14.24
N ASP A 198 -1.91 12.72 -13.59
CA ASP A 198 -1.11 13.14 -12.44
C ASP A 198 0.37 12.97 -12.77
N THR A 199 1.06 14.09 -12.91
CA THR A 199 2.51 14.13 -13.20
C THR A 199 3.36 14.36 -11.96
N LYS A 200 2.74 14.56 -10.80
CA LYS A 200 3.44 14.84 -9.54
C LYS A 200 3.76 13.56 -8.79
N ILE A 201 4.47 12.63 -9.46
CA ILE A 201 4.86 11.37 -8.85
C ILE A 201 6.37 11.39 -8.61
N HIS A 202 6.79 11.19 -7.37
CA HIS A 202 8.17 11.34 -6.93
C HIS A 202 8.82 9.97 -6.68
N TYR A 203 9.01 9.19 -7.76
CA TYR A 203 9.73 7.92 -7.69
C TYR A 203 11.20 8.11 -7.35
N ARG A 204 11.76 7.16 -6.60
CA ARG A 204 13.21 7.01 -6.39
C ARG A 204 13.70 5.68 -6.94
N GLY A 205 14.96 5.65 -7.36
CA GLY A 205 15.63 4.40 -7.68
C GLY A 205 15.92 3.55 -6.43
N ASP A 206 16.09 2.25 -6.60
CA ASP A 206 16.41 1.32 -5.50
C ASP A 206 17.66 1.75 -4.71
N LYS A 207 18.72 2.19 -5.42
CA LYS A 207 19.94 2.70 -4.78
C LYS A 207 19.67 3.94 -3.93
N ASP A 208 18.83 4.85 -4.39
CA ASP A 208 18.50 6.09 -3.71
C ASP A 208 17.65 5.82 -2.46
N TRP A 209 16.69 4.90 -2.53
CA TRP A 209 15.93 4.45 -1.37
C TRP A 209 16.85 3.86 -0.29
N LYS A 210 17.73 2.92 -0.67
CA LYS A 210 18.68 2.31 0.27
C LYS A 210 19.62 3.32 0.91
N LYS A 211 20.12 4.29 0.12
CA LYS A 211 20.96 5.38 0.61
C LYS A 211 20.18 6.26 1.59
N LEU A 212 18.94 6.63 1.23
CA LEU A 212 18.08 7.46 2.07
C LEU A 212 17.83 6.78 3.42
N PHE A 213 17.36 5.54 3.45
CA PHE A 213 17.11 4.84 4.71
C PHE A 213 18.36 4.71 5.57
N LYS A 214 19.51 4.39 4.99
CA LYS A 214 20.79 4.31 5.73
C LYS A 214 21.20 5.66 6.31
N ASN A 215 21.08 6.75 5.55
CA ASN A 215 21.42 8.09 6.01
C ASN A 215 20.53 8.53 7.21
N TYR A 216 19.31 8.02 7.28
CA TYR A 216 18.39 8.28 8.39
C TYR A 216 18.52 7.26 9.53
N GLY A 217 19.57 6.41 9.53
CA GLY A 217 19.89 5.51 10.63
C GLY A 217 19.10 4.21 10.66
N PHE A 218 18.71 3.71 9.48
CA PHE A 218 18.07 2.40 9.36
C PHE A 218 19.04 1.36 8.78
N LYS A 219 19.01 0.17 9.35
CA LYS A 219 19.47 -1.06 8.71
C LYS A 219 18.38 -1.54 7.77
N VAL A 220 18.71 -1.87 6.52
CA VAL A 220 17.75 -2.18 5.47
C VAL A 220 17.98 -3.58 4.92
N LYS A 221 16.93 -4.40 4.94
CA LYS A 221 16.83 -5.62 4.13
C LYS A 221 15.89 -5.36 2.96
N THR A 222 16.21 -5.92 1.80
CA THR A 222 15.46 -5.67 0.57
C THR A 222 15.05 -6.99 -0.08
N THR A 223 13.80 -7.06 -0.53
CA THR A 223 13.29 -8.13 -1.38
C THR A 223 12.57 -7.56 -2.59
N TYR A 224 12.51 -8.33 -3.68
CA TYR A 224 11.91 -7.90 -4.94
C TYR A 224 10.74 -8.82 -5.32
N PRO A 225 9.56 -8.63 -4.72
CA PRO A 225 8.41 -9.51 -4.90
C PRO A 225 7.64 -9.24 -6.20
N HIS A 226 8.35 -8.98 -7.30
CA HIS A 226 7.73 -8.70 -8.61
C HIS A 226 7.62 -9.91 -9.54
N LYS A 227 8.13 -11.08 -9.15
CA LYS A 227 7.99 -12.31 -9.95
C LYS A 227 6.52 -12.73 -9.98
N GLY A 228 5.97 -12.89 -11.19
CA GLY A 228 4.54 -13.22 -11.37
C GLY A 228 3.57 -12.06 -11.17
N ARG A 229 4.06 -10.83 -10.89
CA ARG A 229 3.24 -9.62 -10.76
C ARG A 229 3.51 -8.63 -11.91
N PRO A 230 2.53 -7.78 -12.28
CA PRO A 230 2.68 -6.83 -13.38
C PRO A 230 3.62 -5.67 -13.04
N PHE A 231 3.64 -5.21 -11.79
CA PHE A 231 4.41 -4.05 -11.36
C PHE A 231 5.80 -4.42 -10.84
N SER A 232 6.70 -3.43 -10.84
CA SER A 232 8.09 -3.59 -10.40
C SER A 232 8.25 -3.30 -8.90
N HIS A 233 7.68 -4.15 -8.06
CA HIS A 233 7.74 -3.97 -6.62
C HIS A 233 9.12 -4.20 -6.00
N VAL A 234 9.42 -3.37 -5.01
CA VAL A 234 10.47 -3.58 -4.03
C VAL A 234 9.89 -3.48 -2.63
N LEU A 235 10.40 -4.27 -1.73
CA LEU A 235 10.00 -4.29 -0.33
C LEU A 235 11.24 -4.08 0.55
N TYR A 236 11.21 -3.02 1.35
CA TYR A 236 12.25 -2.67 2.32
C TYR A 236 11.75 -2.96 3.72
N GLU A 237 12.48 -3.82 4.44
CA GLU A 237 12.36 -4.01 5.88
C GLU A 237 13.45 -3.19 6.55
N CYS A 238 13.06 -2.13 7.24
CA CYS A 238 13.96 -1.21 7.90
C CYS A 238 13.84 -1.36 9.41
N SER A 239 14.98 -1.47 10.11
CA SER A 239 15.08 -1.47 11.57
C SER A 239 16.06 -0.39 12.01
N LEU A 240 15.87 0.19 13.20
CA LEU A 240 16.78 1.20 13.74
C LEU A 240 18.19 0.62 13.91
N LEU A 241 19.20 1.39 13.55
CA LEU A 241 20.58 1.10 13.94
C LEU A 241 20.71 1.27 15.47
N LYS A 242 21.34 0.29 16.10
CA LYS A 242 21.63 0.33 17.54
C LYS A 242 22.78 1.28 17.83
#